data_d0eb25cc97499856c9111cc995882096
#
_entry.id   d0eb25cc97499856c9111cc995882096
#
_cell.length_a   1.000
_cell.length_b   1.000
_cell.length_c   1.000
_cell.angle_alpha   90.00
_cell.angle_beta   90.00
_cell.angle_gamma   90.00
#
_symmetry.space_group_name_H-M   'P 1'
#
loop_
_entity.id
_entity.type
_entity.pdbx_description
1 polymer ?
#
loop_
_entity_poly.entity_id
_entity_poly.type
_entity_poly.pdbx_seq_one_letter_code
_entity_poly.pdbx_strand_id
1 'polypeptide(L)'
;MGVDIRHNKDRKVRRKEPKSQDIYLRLLVKLYRFLARRTNSTFNQVVLKRLFMSRTNRPPLSLSRMIRKMKLPGRENKTAVVVGTVTDDVRILQVPKLKVCALRVSSRARSRILKAGGKILTFDQLALESPKGRGTVLLSGPRKAREVYRHFGKAPGTPHSHTKPYVRSKGRKFERARGRRASRGYKN
;
A
#
# COMPACT_ATOMS: atom_id res chain seq x y z
N MET A 1 -22.28 -0.36 36.94
CA MET A 1 -20.93 -0.87 36.65
C MET A 1 -20.81 -1.14 35.15
N GLY A 2 -19.76 -0.70 34.49
CA GLY A 2 -19.39 -1.11 33.14
C GLY A 2 -19.98 -0.33 31.95
N VAL A 3 -20.78 0.71 32.16
CA VAL A 3 -21.35 1.51 31.06
C VAL A 3 -20.25 2.30 30.32
N ASP A 4 -19.20 2.70 31.01
CA ASP A 4 -18.07 3.49 30.45
C ASP A 4 -16.97 2.61 29.84
N ILE A 5 -16.98 1.30 30.11
CA ILE A 5 -15.97 0.37 29.62
C ILE A 5 -16.35 -0.10 28.22
N ARG A 6 -15.59 0.34 27.23
CA ARG A 6 -15.74 -0.12 25.85
C ARG A 6 -14.87 -1.34 25.60
N HIS A 7 -15.49 -2.49 25.39
CA HIS A 7 -14.81 -3.77 25.13
C HIS A 7 -14.39 -3.99 23.66
N ASN A 8 -14.61 -3.01 22.80
CA ASN A 8 -14.28 -3.10 21.37
C ASN A 8 -12.78 -3.19 21.07
N LYS A 9 -11.91 -2.93 22.05
CA LYS A 9 -10.44 -3.02 21.91
C LYS A 9 -9.82 -4.20 22.67
N ASP A 10 -10.60 -4.97 23.40
CA ASP A 10 -10.09 -6.04 24.25
C ASP A 10 -9.50 -7.20 23.44
N ARG A 11 -10.05 -7.46 22.26
CA ARG A 11 -9.55 -8.47 21.35
C ARG A 11 -8.85 -7.85 20.15
N LYS A 12 -7.55 -8.13 20.01
CA LYS A 12 -6.78 -7.75 18.82
C LYS A 12 -7.10 -8.69 17.66
N VAL A 13 -7.93 -8.24 16.74
CA VAL A 13 -8.23 -8.97 15.51
C VAL A 13 -7.12 -8.73 14.50
N ARG A 14 -6.26 -9.73 14.32
CA ARG A 14 -5.15 -9.69 13.37
C ARG A 14 -4.90 -11.08 12.79
N ARG A 15 -4.41 -11.11 11.55
CA ARG A 15 -3.97 -12.36 10.95
C ARG A 15 -2.67 -12.82 11.61
N LYS A 16 -2.55 -14.11 11.85
CA LYS A 16 -1.34 -14.79 12.30
C LYS A 16 -0.65 -15.53 11.16
N GLU A 17 -1.36 -15.72 10.04
CA GLU A 17 -0.90 -16.41 8.83
C GLU A 17 -1.53 -15.80 7.58
N PRO A 18 -0.86 -15.88 6.40
CA PRO A 18 -1.46 -15.47 5.15
C PRO A 18 -2.56 -16.47 4.73
N LYS A 19 -3.65 -15.96 4.15
CA LYS A 19 -4.68 -16.83 3.54
C LYS A 19 -4.23 -17.45 2.20
N SER A 20 -3.18 -16.91 1.60
CA SER A 20 -2.65 -17.38 0.32
C SER A 20 -2.09 -18.80 0.43
N GLN A 21 -2.30 -19.61 -0.62
CA GLN A 21 -1.73 -20.93 -0.77
C GLN A 21 -0.34 -20.91 -1.45
N ASP A 22 0.18 -19.73 -1.79
CA ASP A 22 1.49 -19.56 -2.43
C ASP A 22 2.60 -20.10 -1.51
N ILE A 23 3.29 -21.11 -1.98
CA ILE A 23 4.35 -21.79 -1.25
C ILE A 23 5.51 -20.83 -0.96
N TYR A 24 5.91 -20.02 -1.94
CA TYR A 24 7.02 -19.06 -1.79
C TYR A 24 6.71 -17.98 -0.75
N LEU A 25 5.47 -17.47 -0.73
CA LEU A 25 5.05 -16.53 0.30
C LEU A 25 5.11 -17.17 1.70
N ARG A 26 4.69 -18.42 1.81
CA ARG A 26 4.76 -19.18 3.09
C ARG A 26 6.19 -19.42 3.55
N LEU A 27 7.12 -19.69 2.62
CA LEU A 27 8.55 -19.80 2.93
C LEU A 27 9.13 -18.48 3.45
N LEU A 28 8.79 -17.36 2.81
CA LEU A 28 9.16 -16.03 3.31
C LEU A 28 8.59 -15.75 4.70
N VAL A 29 7.36 -16.14 4.97
CA VAL A 29 6.75 -16.03 6.30
C VAL A 29 7.54 -16.83 7.34
N LYS A 30 7.94 -18.05 7.04
CA LYS A 30 8.79 -18.86 7.93
C LYS A 30 10.12 -18.16 8.21
N LEU A 31 10.79 -17.67 7.16
CA LEU A 31 12.05 -16.94 7.27
C LEU A 31 11.93 -15.69 8.16
N TYR A 32 10.95 -14.83 7.88
CA TYR A 32 10.77 -13.58 8.65
C TYR A 32 10.23 -13.82 10.06
N ARG A 33 9.50 -14.91 10.30
CA ARG A 33 9.13 -15.34 11.65
C ARG A 33 10.34 -15.73 12.46
N PHE A 34 11.29 -16.46 11.87
CA PHE A 34 12.57 -16.78 12.48
C PHE A 34 13.39 -15.51 12.77
N LEU A 35 13.55 -14.63 11.78
CA LEU A 35 14.29 -13.37 11.94
C LEU A 35 13.66 -12.46 13.01
N ALA A 36 12.35 -12.31 13.02
CA ALA A 36 11.65 -11.49 14.01
C ALA A 36 11.87 -11.98 15.44
N ARG A 37 11.90 -13.30 15.62
CA ARG A 37 12.15 -13.93 16.92
C ARG A 37 13.61 -13.81 17.37
N ARG A 38 14.56 -14.05 16.46
CA ARG A 38 15.98 -14.10 16.80
C ARG A 38 16.63 -12.73 16.89
N THR A 39 16.25 -11.79 16.04
CA THR A 39 16.88 -10.46 15.99
C THR A 39 16.18 -9.41 16.84
N ASN A 40 14.97 -9.68 17.34
CA ASN A 40 14.11 -8.71 18.06
C ASN A 40 13.94 -7.38 17.30
N SER A 41 14.11 -7.40 15.96
CA SER A 41 14.03 -6.21 15.13
C SER A 41 12.57 -5.84 14.85
N THR A 42 12.21 -4.60 15.16
CA THR A 42 10.89 -4.06 14.82
C THR A 42 10.64 -4.06 13.31
N PHE A 43 11.68 -3.87 12.49
CA PHE A 43 11.62 -3.99 11.04
C PHE A 43 11.11 -5.38 10.61
N ASN A 44 11.72 -6.44 11.10
CA ASN A 44 11.34 -7.82 10.78
C ASN A 44 9.92 -8.14 11.25
N GLN A 45 9.52 -7.64 12.42
CA GLN A 45 8.15 -7.81 12.93
C GLN A 45 7.11 -7.11 12.01
N VAL A 46 7.41 -5.91 11.53
CA VAL A 46 6.53 -5.18 10.62
C VAL A 46 6.48 -5.84 9.24
N VAL A 47 7.61 -6.29 8.69
CA VAL A 47 7.64 -7.06 7.44
C VAL A 47 6.80 -8.32 7.56
N LEU A 48 6.99 -9.11 8.62
CA LEU A 48 6.20 -10.30 8.89
C LEU A 48 4.69 -10.01 8.94
N LYS A 49 4.29 -8.97 9.68
CA LYS A 49 2.89 -8.52 9.75
C LYS A 49 2.34 -8.19 8.36
N ARG A 50 3.12 -7.50 7.53
CA ARG A 50 2.70 -7.12 6.17
C ARG A 50 2.61 -8.31 5.22
N LEU A 51 3.43 -9.35 5.41
CA LEU A 51 3.33 -10.60 4.63
C LEU A 51 2.00 -11.33 4.86
N PHE A 52 1.39 -11.19 6.05
CA PHE A 52 0.07 -11.76 6.34
C PHE A 52 -1.10 -11.00 5.69
N MET A 53 -0.90 -9.73 5.32
CA MET A 53 -1.96 -8.86 4.82
C MET A 53 -2.49 -9.31 3.47
N SER A 54 -3.76 -9.00 3.23
CA SER A 54 -4.38 -9.17 1.91
C SER A 54 -3.79 -8.23 0.87
N ARG A 55 -4.04 -8.51 -0.40
CA ARG A 55 -3.63 -7.66 -1.51
C ARG A 55 -4.17 -6.22 -1.39
N THR A 56 -5.38 -6.04 -0.91
CA THR A 56 -5.98 -4.71 -0.69
C THR A 56 -5.28 -3.90 0.39
N ASN A 57 -4.71 -4.56 1.39
CA ASN A 57 -3.93 -3.93 2.46
C ASN A 57 -2.44 -3.78 2.12
N ARG A 58 -2.03 -4.30 0.97
CA ARG A 58 -0.69 -4.14 0.37
C ARG A 58 -0.81 -3.39 -0.98
N PRO A 59 -1.29 -2.13 -0.98
CA PRO A 59 -1.48 -1.41 -2.23
C PRO A 59 -0.17 -1.22 -2.97
N PRO A 60 -0.21 -1.19 -4.33
CA PRO A 60 0.98 -0.98 -5.12
C PRO A 60 1.61 0.39 -4.85
N LEU A 61 2.92 0.45 -4.93
CA LEU A 61 3.70 1.68 -4.81
C LEU A 61 4.28 2.04 -6.17
N SER A 62 3.97 3.23 -6.68
CA SER A 62 4.54 3.73 -7.93
C SER A 62 5.98 4.23 -7.73
N LEU A 63 6.79 4.17 -8.79
CA LEU A 63 8.15 4.70 -8.78
C LEU A 63 8.18 6.18 -8.40
N SER A 64 7.21 7.00 -8.83
CA SER A 64 7.16 8.42 -8.47
C SER A 64 7.11 8.65 -6.97
N ARG A 65 6.24 7.89 -6.32
CA ARG A 65 6.09 7.98 -4.86
C ARG A 65 7.32 7.45 -4.14
N MET A 66 7.89 6.36 -4.63
CA MET A 66 9.14 5.80 -4.08
C MET A 66 10.28 6.82 -4.16
N ILE A 67 10.53 7.41 -5.33
CA ILE A 67 11.58 8.40 -5.55
C ILE A 67 11.39 9.59 -4.61
N ARG A 68 10.18 10.14 -4.51
CA ARG A 68 9.87 11.25 -3.61
C ARG A 68 10.17 10.93 -2.15
N LYS A 69 9.89 9.69 -1.71
CA LYS A 69 10.17 9.24 -0.36
C LYS A 69 11.66 8.96 -0.11
N MET A 70 12.38 8.52 -1.12
CA MET A 70 13.82 8.24 -1.00
C MET A 70 14.70 9.49 -1.13
N LYS A 71 14.20 10.57 -1.74
CA LYS A 71 14.89 11.87 -1.80
C LYS A 71 14.93 12.62 -0.47
N LEU A 72 14.19 12.18 0.54
CA LEU A 72 14.21 12.84 1.85
C LEU A 72 15.59 12.70 2.51
N PRO A 73 16.04 13.73 3.24
CA PRO A 73 17.36 13.73 3.88
C PRO A 73 17.52 12.52 4.80
N GLY A 74 18.73 12.00 4.88
CA GLY A 74 19.08 10.83 5.68
C GLY A 74 18.60 9.48 5.08
N ARG A 75 18.11 9.46 3.84
CA ARG A 75 17.71 8.22 3.13
C ARG A 75 18.58 7.87 1.94
N GLU A 76 19.61 8.63 1.73
CA GLU A 76 20.60 8.39 0.70
C GLU A 76 21.24 7.01 0.88
N ASN A 77 21.45 6.32 -0.23
CA ASN A 77 22.04 4.97 -0.27
C ASN A 77 21.29 3.87 0.53
N LYS A 78 20.11 4.17 1.11
CA LYS A 78 19.30 3.15 1.78
C LYS A 78 18.49 2.33 0.78
N THR A 79 18.21 1.09 1.15
CA THR A 79 17.36 0.19 0.35
C THR A 79 15.88 0.50 0.61
N ALA A 80 15.13 0.81 -0.44
CA ALA A 80 13.68 0.95 -0.38
C ALA A 80 13.02 -0.44 -0.29
N VAL A 81 12.32 -0.72 0.78
CA VAL A 81 11.66 -2.01 1.01
C VAL A 81 10.15 -1.85 0.92
N VAL A 82 9.52 -2.66 0.08
CA VAL A 82 8.07 -2.64 -0.15
C VAL A 82 7.51 -4.05 -0.05
N VAL A 83 6.71 -4.33 0.97
CA VAL A 83 5.98 -5.60 1.06
C VAL A 83 4.73 -5.49 0.18
N GLY A 84 4.93 -5.67 -1.12
CA GLY A 84 3.88 -5.49 -2.12
C GLY A 84 4.44 -5.41 -3.52
N THR A 85 3.72 -4.75 -4.41
CA THR A 85 4.09 -4.58 -5.82
C THR A 85 4.61 -3.18 -6.08
N VAL A 86 5.72 -3.08 -6.79
CA VAL A 86 6.23 -1.80 -7.33
C VAL A 86 5.78 -1.67 -8.78
N THR A 87 5.16 -0.54 -9.10
CA THR A 87 4.65 -0.24 -10.44
C THR A 87 5.39 0.95 -11.05
N ASP A 88 5.40 1.00 -12.36
CA ASP A 88 5.94 2.16 -13.09
C ASP A 88 5.02 3.38 -13.02
N ASP A 89 5.57 4.54 -13.28
CA ASP A 89 4.83 5.80 -13.46
C ASP A 89 5.38 6.54 -14.68
N VAL A 90 4.58 6.62 -15.73
CA VAL A 90 4.95 7.23 -17.01
C VAL A 90 5.23 8.75 -16.92
N ARG A 91 4.75 9.39 -15.87
CA ARG A 91 4.95 10.83 -15.63
C ARG A 91 6.38 11.18 -15.22
N ILE A 92 7.18 10.17 -14.84
CA ILE A 92 8.58 10.39 -14.48
C ILE A 92 9.45 10.13 -15.70
N LEU A 93 10.23 11.11 -16.09
CA LEU A 93 11.19 10.98 -17.19
C LEU A 93 12.45 10.23 -16.75
N GLN A 94 13.03 10.60 -15.62
CA GLN A 94 14.27 10.01 -15.14
C GLN A 94 14.08 9.29 -13.80
N VAL A 95 14.65 8.11 -13.67
CA VAL A 95 14.68 7.31 -12.45
C VAL A 95 16.10 7.39 -11.87
N PRO A 96 16.30 7.82 -10.64
CA PRO A 96 17.61 7.80 -10.00
C PRO A 96 18.06 6.37 -9.72
N LYS A 97 19.34 6.19 -9.45
CA LYS A 97 19.90 4.91 -9.01
C LYS A 97 19.29 4.52 -7.65
N LEU A 98 18.51 3.45 -7.61
CA LEU A 98 17.81 2.98 -6.42
C LEU A 98 18.14 1.51 -6.14
N LYS A 99 18.26 1.17 -4.85
CA LYS A 99 18.20 -0.21 -4.37
C LYS A 99 16.79 -0.47 -3.89
N VAL A 100 16.10 -1.45 -4.49
CA VAL A 100 14.70 -1.75 -4.22
C VAL A 100 14.53 -3.21 -3.84
N CYS A 101 13.87 -3.46 -2.72
CA CYS A 101 13.41 -4.79 -2.34
C CYS A 101 11.88 -4.82 -2.38
N ALA A 102 11.29 -5.77 -3.11
CA ALA A 102 9.85 -5.91 -3.23
C ALA A 102 9.44 -7.36 -3.42
N LEU A 103 8.15 -7.68 -3.13
CA LEU A 103 7.59 -8.99 -3.47
C LEU A 103 7.44 -9.15 -4.99
N ARG A 104 7.02 -8.09 -5.66
CA ARG A 104 6.82 -8.07 -7.11
C ARG A 104 7.18 -6.70 -7.69
N VAL A 105 7.77 -6.71 -8.85
CA VAL A 105 8.08 -5.49 -9.63
C VAL A 105 7.51 -5.68 -11.03
N SER A 106 6.75 -4.70 -11.52
CA SER A 106 6.23 -4.75 -12.89
C SER A 106 7.37 -4.71 -13.91
N SER A 107 7.17 -5.28 -15.10
CA SER A 107 8.21 -5.37 -16.14
C SER A 107 8.80 -4.00 -16.50
N ARG A 108 7.94 -3.01 -16.73
CA ARG A 108 8.37 -1.64 -17.04
C ARG A 108 9.17 -1.01 -15.89
N ALA A 109 8.69 -1.15 -14.65
CA ALA A 109 9.42 -0.65 -13.49
C ALA A 109 10.79 -1.32 -13.35
N ARG A 110 10.86 -2.64 -13.55
CA ARG A 110 12.11 -3.42 -13.53
C ARG A 110 13.08 -2.88 -14.55
N SER A 111 12.67 -2.76 -15.81
CA SER A 111 13.53 -2.26 -16.89
C SER A 111 14.07 -0.85 -16.59
N ARG A 112 13.22 0.04 -16.07
CA ARG A 112 13.62 1.42 -15.74
C ARG A 112 14.60 1.49 -14.57
N ILE A 113 14.39 0.70 -13.52
CA ILE A 113 15.30 0.64 -12.37
C ILE A 113 16.68 0.13 -12.81
N LEU A 114 16.71 -0.97 -13.58
CA LEU A 114 17.97 -1.56 -14.06
C LEU A 114 18.68 -0.65 -15.04
N LYS A 115 17.97 0.00 -15.97
CA LYS A 115 18.53 0.99 -16.90
C LYS A 115 19.17 2.18 -16.17
N ALA A 116 18.62 2.56 -15.01
CA ALA A 116 19.18 3.61 -14.16
C ALA A 116 20.38 3.13 -13.29
N GLY A 117 20.88 1.91 -13.49
CA GLY A 117 21.95 1.33 -12.67
C GLY A 117 21.52 0.94 -11.26
N GLY A 118 20.21 0.83 -11.00
CA GLY A 118 19.68 0.38 -9.71
C GLY A 118 19.76 -1.12 -9.54
N LYS A 119 19.54 -1.60 -8.29
CA LYS A 119 19.51 -3.01 -7.91
C LYS A 119 18.13 -3.40 -7.41
N ILE A 120 17.64 -4.56 -7.82
CA ILE A 120 16.38 -5.13 -7.33
C ILE A 120 16.71 -6.39 -6.52
N LEU A 121 16.19 -6.44 -5.31
CA LEU A 121 16.40 -7.51 -4.35
C LEU A 121 15.07 -8.21 -4.05
N THR A 122 15.15 -9.48 -3.76
CA THR A 122 14.08 -10.26 -3.15
C THR A 122 14.20 -10.21 -1.62
N PHE A 123 13.18 -10.65 -0.89
CA PHE A 123 13.18 -10.58 0.57
C PHE A 123 14.16 -11.56 1.22
N ASP A 124 14.45 -12.67 0.58
CA ASP A 124 15.50 -13.62 0.97
C ASP A 124 16.89 -13.00 0.81
N GLN A 125 17.17 -12.33 -0.31
CA GLN A 125 18.41 -11.59 -0.53
C GLN A 125 18.56 -10.45 0.48
N LEU A 126 17.47 -9.73 0.78
CA LEU A 126 17.49 -8.69 1.81
C LEU A 126 17.81 -9.27 3.19
N ALA A 127 17.29 -10.45 3.52
CA ALA A 127 17.57 -11.13 4.78
C ALA A 127 19.05 -11.47 4.94
N LEU A 128 19.75 -11.79 3.85
CA LEU A 128 21.19 -12.01 3.84
C LEU A 128 21.99 -10.69 3.94
N GLU A 129 21.61 -9.68 3.14
CA GLU A 129 22.32 -8.38 3.16
C GLU A 129 22.08 -7.60 4.45
N SER A 130 20.90 -7.63 5.01
CA SER A 130 20.51 -6.86 6.21
C SER A 130 19.54 -7.63 7.10
N PRO A 131 20.02 -8.57 7.94
CA PRO A 131 19.16 -9.39 8.79
C PRO A 131 18.31 -8.60 9.79
N LYS A 132 18.80 -7.48 10.26
CA LYS A 132 18.09 -6.58 11.20
C LYS A 132 17.35 -5.43 10.51
N GLY A 133 17.44 -5.31 9.19
CA GLY A 133 16.85 -4.21 8.44
C GLY A 133 17.57 -2.87 8.55
N ARG A 134 18.85 -2.87 8.96
CA ARG A 134 19.67 -1.65 9.00
C ARG A 134 19.90 -1.13 7.58
N GLY A 135 19.93 0.19 7.42
CA GLY A 135 20.10 0.81 6.09
C GLY A 135 18.92 0.61 5.15
N THR A 136 17.73 0.35 5.67
CA THR A 136 16.50 0.17 4.89
C THR A 136 15.46 1.25 5.19
N VAL A 137 14.59 1.52 4.23
CA VAL A 137 13.43 2.40 4.39
C VAL A 137 12.19 1.59 3.99
N LEU A 138 11.34 1.29 4.96
CA LEU A 138 10.12 0.53 4.72
C LEU A 138 9.01 1.45 4.22
N LEU A 139 8.56 1.21 3.01
CA LEU A 139 7.54 2.00 2.32
C LEU A 139 6.24 1.20 2.13
N SER A 140 5.15 1.90 1.87
CA SER A 140 3.87 1.30 1.47
C SER A 140 3.12 2.21 0.51
N GLY A 141 2.28 1.62 -0.31
CA GLY A 141 1.38 2.36 -1.20
C GLY A 141 0.25 3.07 -0.44
N PRO A 142 -0.54 3.88 -1.12
CA PRO A 142 -1.63 4.65 -0.54
C PRO A 142 -2.84 3.75 -0.28
N ARG A 143 -3.11 3.45 0.98
CA ARG A 143 -4.24 2.57 1.37
C ARG A 143 -5.61 3.21 1.09
N LYS A 144 -5.72 4.53 1.24
CA LYS A 144 -6.97 5.28 1.03
C LYS A 144 -7.26 5.63 -0.45
N ALA A 145 -6.38 5.25 -1.38
CA ALA A 145 -6.60 5.51 -2.82
C ALA A 145 -7.63 4.57 -3.47
N ARG A 146 -8.10 3.55 -2.77
CA ARG A 146 -9.11 2.63 -3.27
C ARG A 146 -10.44 3.36 -3.46
N GLU A 147 -11.17 2.99 -4.52
CA GLU A 147 -12.48 3.58 -4.87
C GLU A 147 -13.47 3.52 -3.69
N VAL A 148 -13.48 2.44 -2.91
CA VAL A 148 -14.40 2.26 -1.79
C VAL A 148 -14.32 3.38 -0.75
N TYR A 149 -13.15 3.99 -0.56
CA TYR A 149 -12.99 5.08 0.41
C TYR A 149 -13.73 6.35 0.00
N ARG A 150 -14.03 6.55 -1.28
CA ARG A 150 -14.82 7.67 -1.76
C ARG A 150 -16.30 7.57 -1.35
N HIS A 151 -16.77 6.36 -1.08
CA HIS A 151 -18.15 6.07 -0.68
C HIS A 151 -18.36 6.09 0.84
N PHE A 152 -17.31 6.26 1.62
CA PHE A 152 -17.39 6.33 3.08
C PHE A 152 -17.59 7.76 3.56
N GLY A 153 -18.27 7.91 4.68
CA GLY A 153 -18.51 9.20 5.32
C GLY A 153 -20.00 9.49 5.50
N LYS A 154 -20.34 10.77 5.59
CA LYS A 154 -21.75 11.23 5.68
C LYS A 154 -22.53 10.80 4.44
N ALA A 155 -23.84 10.62 4.58
CA ALA A 155 -24.71 10.29 3.46
C ALA A 155 -24.53 11.28 2.30
N PRO A 156 -24.54 10.78 1.05
CA PRO A 156 -24.50 11.67 -0.12
C PRO A 156 -25.68 12.65 -0.11
N GLY A 157 -25.45 13.89 -0.51
CA GLY A 157 -26.47 14.92 -0.56
C GLY A 157 -26.72 15.69 0.74
N THR A 158 -26.10 15.29 1.87
CA THR A 158 -26.13 16.08 3.10
C THR A 158 -25.20 17.30 2.96
N PRO A 159 -25.48 18.43 3.66
CA PRO A 159 -24.61 19.61 3.62
C PRO A 159 -23.17 19.27 4.00
N HIS A 160 -22.20 19.80 3.24
CA HIS A 160 -20.77 19.55 3.41
C HIS A 160 -20.32 18.08 3.26
N SER A 161 -21.13 17.25 2.63
CA SER A 161 -20.75 15.86 2.29
C SER A 161 -19.99 15.82 0.97
N HIS A 162 -18.89 15.06 0.97
CA HIS A 162 -18.12 14.74 -0.23
C HIS A 162 -18.19 13.26 -0.61
N THR A 163 -19.11 12.53 0.00
CA THR A 163 -19.30 11.09 -0.21
C THR A 163 -19.84 10.84 -1.61
N LYS A 164 -19.19 9.96 -2.35
CA LYS A 164 -19.64 9.54 -3.67
C LYS A 164 -20.80 8.55 -3.53
N PRO A 165 -21.97 8.83 -4.16
CA PRO A 165 -23.10 7.91 -4.11
C PRO A 165 -22.83 6.64 -4.93
N TYR A 166 -23.44 5.53 -4.52
CA TYR A 166 -23.52 4.32 -5.32
C TYR A 166 -24.59 4.48 -6.39
N VAL A 167 -24.21 4.46 -7.67
CA VAL A 167 -25.11 4.61 -8.80
C VAL A 167 -25.16 3.34 -9.63
N ARG A 168 -26.37 2.92 -10.06
CA ARG A 168 -26.56 1.72 -10.89
C ARG A 168 -26.01 1.91 -12.30
N SER A 169 -26.20 3.11 -12.86
CA SER A 169 -25.73 3.45 -14.20
C SER A 169 -25.12 4.85 -14.21
N LYS A 170 -24.03 5.01 -14.96
CA LYS A 170 -23.39 6.30 -15.19
C LYS A 170 -23.82 6.84 -16.56
N GLY A 171 -24.40 8.02 -16.57
CA GLY A 171 -24.83 8.65 -17.81
C GLY A 171 -25.37 10.06 -17.59
N ARG A 172 -25.63 10.73 -18.67
CA ARG A 172 -26.19 12.09 -18.68
C ARG A 172 -27.54 12.18 -17.97
N LYS A 173 -28.36 11.12 -18.03
CA LYS A 173 -29.71 11.05 -17.48
C LYS A 173 -29.76 10.59 -16.02
N PHE A 174 -28.74 9.92 -15.51
CA PHE A 174 -28.76 9.19 -14.24
C PHE A 174 -28.07 9.99 -13.13
N GLU A 175 -28.87 10.45 -12.17
CA GLU A 175 -28.44 11.19 -10.98
C GLU A 175 -27.60 12.47 -11.28
N ARG A 176 -27.77 13.05 -12.50
CA ARG A 176 -27.05 14.25 -12.95
C ARG A 176 -27.98 15.29 -13.59
N ALA A 177 -29.27 15.04 -13.61
CA ALA A 177 -30.24 15.92 -14.30
C ALA A 177 -31.03 16.79 -13.32
N ARG A 178 -31.46 16.23 -12.18
CA ARG A 178 -32.25 16.96 -11.17
C ARG A 178 -31.43 18.10 -10.58
N GLY A 179 -32.04 19.28 -10.56
CA GLY A 179 -31.37 20.50 -10.09
C GLY A 179 -30.35 21.11 -11.06
N ARG A 180 -30.18 20.53 -12.23
CA ARG A 180 -29.21 20.99 -13.25
C ARG A 180 -29.88 21.30 -14.60
N ARG A 181 -31.13 20.87 -14.79
CA ARG A 181 -31.92 21.09 -16.00
C ARG A 181 -33.31 21.53 -15.61
N ALA A 182 -33.81 22.56 -16.28
CA ALA A 182 -35.17 23.06 -16.06
C ALA A 182 -36.24 21.97 -16.24
N SER A 183 -36.02 21.02 -17.17
CA SER A 183 -36.93 19.91 -17.44
C SER A 183 -36.91 18.79 -16.38
N ARG A 184 -36.11 18.93 -15.31
CA ARG A 184 -35.95 17.91 -14.27
C ARG A 184 -35.95 18.53 -12.87
N GLY A 185 -37.14 18.99 -12.45
CA GLY A 185 -37.37 19.62 -11.17
C GLY A 185 -37.10 21.13 -11.22
N TYR A 186 -35.88 21.53 -11.01
CA TYR A 186 -35.42 22.92 -11.00
C TYR A 186 -34.01 23.00 -11.59
N LYS A 187 -33.57 24.19 -11.89
CA LYS A 187 -32.21 24.48 -12.34
C LYS A 187 -31.55 25.47 -11.38
N ASN A 188 -30.48 25.05 -10.76
CA ASN A 188 -29.54 25.93 -10.04
C ASN A 188 -28.48 26.44 -11.01
#